data_8a6e6ca0a2461b2be44019ad3b49e803
#
_entry.id   8a6e6ca0a2461b2be44019ad3b49e803
#
_cell.length_a   1.000
_cell.length_b   1.000
_cell.length_c   1.000
_cell.angle_alpha   90.00
_cell.angle_beta   90.00
_cell.angle_gamma   90.00
#
_symmetry.space_group_name_H-M   'P 1'
#
loop_
_entity.id
_entity.type
_entity.pdbx_description
1 polymer ?
#
loop_
_entity_poly.entity_id
_entity_poly.type
_entity_poly.pdbx_seq_one_letter_code
_entity_poly.pdbx_strand_id
1 'polypeptide(L)'
;MPWVLPGSFLADGEWITKLMEDRLEEIRPCICCHNGCFNLAHYKGHANAQSFFDTRGMARCAINPQTMQSKKYKIQPAPKTKSVAVVGGGVAGMEAAIVCARRGHQVTLYEKTSSLGGVFQAAAAPSFKEKDKELLAWYSRELSKYKNLKVKLNTAVENLDTLKADEVIIATGARANTIPVPGKELGIQAVDYLMGRKSVGENVVVVGGGLTGCEIAYDLYLQRKKPTIVEMQNDLICGAGICLANSSYLRDFFKTNQVPVLPETGLKKIEKGSVVVASKDGTETTIPADSVILSVGYRPAPLAAKSAHVHVIGDAAKVGNLRTAIWKAWNVAMKL
;
A
#
# COMPACT_ATOMS: atom_id res chain seq x y z
N MET A 1 -13.02 23.50 13.56
CA MET A 1 -11.72 23.87 12.96
C MET A 1 -10.92 22.60 12.80
N PRO A 2 -10.43 22.27 11.61
CA PRO A 2 -9.52 21.16 11.46
C PRO A 2 -8.21 21.54 12.18
N TRP A 3 -7.80 20.74 13.13
CA TRP A 3 -6.51 20.88 13.78
C TRP A 3 -5.43 20.73 12.71
N VAL A 4 -4.66 21.77 12.49
CA VAL A 4 -3.52 21.71 11.57
C VAL A 4 -2.46 20.83 12.20
N LEU A 5 -2.48 19.56 11.86
CA LEU A 5 -1.41 18.66 12.26
C LEU A 5 -0.15 18.97 11.43
N PRO A 6 1.04 19.00 12.02
CA PRO A 6 2.30 19.21 11.30
C PRO A 6 2.46 18.30 10.07
N GLY A 7 1.85 17.12 10.10
CA GLY A 7 1.84 16.18 8.99
C GLY A 7 1.20 16.70 7.70
N SER A 8 0.23 17.61 7.78
CA SER A 8 -0.42 18.20 6.59
C SER A 8 0.54 19.03 5.77
N PHE A 9 1.38 19.87 6.40
CA PHE A 9 2.41 20.66 5.71
C PHE A 9 3.52 19.79 5.10
N LEU A 10 3.81 18.64 5.69
CA LEU A 10 4.75 17.68 5.13
C LEU A 10 4.16 16.96 3.93
N ALA A 11 2.87 16.65 3.96
CA ALA A 11 2.16 15.98 2.88
C ALA A 11 1.97 16.90 1.66
N ASP A 12 1.75 18.19 1.90
CA ASP A 12 1.55 19.21 0.87
C ASP A 12 2.30 20.50 1.22
N GLY A 13 3.34 20.81 0.47
CA GLY A 13 4.15 22.02 0.68
C GLY A 13 3.42 23.32 0.31
N GLU A 14 2.32 23.22 -0.47
CA GLU A 14 1.49 24.35 -0.90
C GLU A 14 0.21 24.48 -0.06
N TRP A 15 0.13 23.79 1.07
CA TRP A 15 -1.09 23.67 1.89
C TRP A 15 -1.69 25.05 2.23
N ILE A 16 -0.85 26.01 2.71
CA ILE A 16 -1.31 27.36 3.08
C ILE A 16 -1.77 28.11 1.84
N THR A 17 -1.02 28.06 0.74
CA THR A 17 -1.37 28.72 -0.52
C THR A 17 -2.71 28.24 -1.03
N LYS A 18 -2.92 26.93 -1.06
CA LYS A 18 -4.18 26.32 -1.48
C LYS A 18 -5.35 26.70 -0.56
N LEU A 19 -5.11 26.77 0.76
CA LEU A 19 -6.13 27.25 1.70
C LEU A 19 -6.51 28.71 1.43
N MET A 20 -5.52 29.59 1.22
CA MET A 20 -5.77 31.01 0.97
C MET A 20 -6.46 31.28 -0.38
N GLU A 21 -6.27 30.40 -1.35
CA GLU A 21 -6.84 30.47 -2.69
C GLU A 21 -8.16 29.67 -2.83
N ASP A 22 -8.72 29.17 -1.70
CA ASP A 22 -9.94 28.35 -1.66
C ASP A 22 -9.88 27.09 -2.54
N ARG A 23 -8.70 26.46 -2.62
CA ARG A 23 -8.44 25.21 -3.37
C ARG A 23 -8.27 24.02 -2.44
N LEU A 24 -9.23 23.82 -1.50
CA LEU A 24 -9.13 22.83 -0.42
C LEU A 24 -9.06 21.40 -0.94
N GLU A 25 -9.80 21.08 -2.00
CA GLU A 25 -9.82 19.76 -2.61
C GLU A 25 -8.52 19.39 -3.33
N GLU A 26 -7.65 20.37 -3.58
CA GLU A 26 -6.33 20.15 -4.16
C GLU A 26 -5.26 19.80 -3.12
N ILE A 27 -5.56 20.00 -1.86
CA ILE A 27 -4.63 19.69 -0.77
C ILE A 27 -4.44 18.17 -0.71
N ARG A 28 -3.18 17.72 -0.83
CA ARG A 28 -2.81 16.33 -0.62
C ARG A 28 -2.98 15.96 0.87
N PRO A 29 -3.89 15.07 1.23
CA PRO A 29 -4.15 14.77 2.65
C PRO A 29 -2.99 14.02 3.29
N CYS A 30 -2.65 14.36 4.53
CA CYS A 30 -1.79 13.51 5.36
C CYS A 30 -2.58 12.24 5.77
N ILE A 31 -2.00 11.07 5.52
CA ILE A 31 -2.62 9.77 5.86
C ILE A 31 -2.26 9.27 7.26
N CYS A 32 -1.63 10.07 8.09
CA CYS A 32 -1.25 9.74 9.48
C CYS A 32 -0.42 8.44 9.62
N CYS A 33 0.32 8.06 8.57
CA CYS A 33 1.11 6.81 8.55
C CYS A 33 2.37 6.85 9.40
N HIS A 34 2.83 8.03 9.82
CA HIS A 34 4.06 8.27 10.58
C HIS A 34 5.34 7.69 9.97
N ASN A 35 5.28 7.08 8.79
CA ASN A 35 6.38 6.31 8.20
C ASN A 35 7.58 7.18 7.79
N GLY A 36 7.35 8.28 7.11
CA GLY A 36 8.41 9.15 6.60
C GLY A 36 8.80 10.30 7.53
N CYS A 37 7.90 10.74 8.39
CA CYS A 37 8.11 11.88 9.28
C CYS A 37 8.58 11.45 10.66
N PHE A 38 7.64 11.02 11.52
CA PHE A 38 7.92 10.67 12.91
C PHE A 38 8.93 9.53 13.03
N ASN A 39 8.71 8.44 12.32
CA ASN A 39 9.51 7.24 12.42
C ASN A 39 10.99 7.47 12.04
N LEU A 40 11.25 8.17 10.92
CA LEU A 40 12.62 8.47 10.50
C LEU A 40 13.31 9.52 11.39
N ALA A 41 12.56 10.48 11.92
CA ALA A 41 13.11 11.53 12.77
C ALA A 41 13.47 11.02 14.17
N HIS A 42 12.62 10.15 14.77
CA HIS A 42 12.77 9.71 16.15
C HIS A 42 13.56 8.43 16.31
N TYR A 43 13.28 7.43 15.49
CA TYR A 43 13.86 6.08 15.67
C TYR A 43 15.13 5.84 14.84
N LYS A 44 15.51 6.82 14.04
CA LYS A 44 16.75 6.81 13.27
C LYS A 44 16.96 5.48 12.50
N GLY A 45 15.92 4.88 11.99
CA GLY A 45 15.95 3.65 11.22
C GLY A 45 16.09 2.35 12.02
N HIS A 46 16.39 2.38 13.30
CA HIS A 46 16.58 1.16 14.09
C HIS A 46 15.32 0.30 14.20
N ALA A 47 14.17 0.94 14.37
CA ALA A 47 12.90 0.22 14.55
C ALA A 47 12.38 -0.47 13.28
N ASN A 48 12.86 -0.09 12.11
CA ASN A 48 12.30 -0.56 10.84
C ASN A 48 13.34 -0.81 9.74
N ALA A 49 14.59 -0.95 10.09
CA ALA A 49 15.71 -1.23 9.19
C ALA A 49 15.81 -0.27 7.98
N GLN A 50 15.38 0.99 8.13
CA GLN A 50 15.48 1.97 7.06
C GLN A 50 16.85 2.66 7.08
N SER A 51 17.38 2.87 5.87
CA SER A 51 18.67 3.52 5.71
C SER A 51 18.60 5.02 6.03
N PHE A 52 19.56 5.50 6.82
CA PHE A 52 19.76 6.93 7.06
C PHE A 52 20.22 7.71 5.83
N PHE A 53 20.84 7.04 4.86
CA PHE A 53 21.37 7.71 3.68
C PHE A 53 20.28 8.41 2.87
N ASP A 54 19.06 7.89 2.89
CA ASP A 54 17.92 8.49 2.18
C ASP A 54 17.41 9.79 2.84
N THR A 55 17.65 9.97 4.12
CA THR A 55 17.03 11.03 4.93
C THR A 55 18.04 11.96 5.58
N ARG A 56 19.28 11.53 5.76
CA ARG A 56 20.31 12.25 6.53
C ARG A 56 19.80 12.73 7.90
N GLY A 57 18.93 11.95 8.55
CA GLY A 57 18.34 12.28 9.84
C GLY A 57 17.21 13.32 9.80
N MET A 58 16.75 13.72 8.62
CA MET A 58 15.63 14.66 8.46
C MET A 58 14.31 13.95 8.31
N ALA A 59 13.24 14.57 8.82
CA ALA A 59 11.88 14.12 8.57
C ALA A 59 11.58 14.16 7.06
N ARG A 60 10.90 13.13 6.57
CA ARG A 60 10.42 13.02 5.19
C ARG A 60 8.93 12.68 5.22
N CYS A 61 8.27 12.74 4.09
CA CYS A 61 6.88 12.27 3.99
C CYS A 61 6.78 11.04 3.08
N ALA A 62 6.01 10.04 3.50
CA ALA A 62 5.82 8.83 2.71
C ALA A 62 5.15 9.12 1.37
N ILE A 63 4.20 10.05 1.36
CA ILE A 63 3.40 10.40 0.17
C ILE A 63 3.89 11.66 -0.56
N ASN A 64 4.89 12.36 -0.04
CA ASN A 64 5.45 13.55 -0.68
C ASN A 64 6.99 13.50 -0.71
N PRO A 65 7.60 13.06 -1.80
CA PRO A 65 9.06 13.02 -1.93
C PRO A 65 9.75 14.38 -1.82
N GLN A 66 9.05 15.50 -2.10
CA GLN A 66 9.61 16.85 -2.04
C GLN A 66 9.90 17.35 -0.62
N THR A 67 9.26 16.74 0.41
CA THR A 67 9.45 17.12 1.81
C THR A 67 10.92 17.08 2.19
N MET A 68 11.46 18.22 2.63
CA MET A 68 12.89 18.47 2.95
C MET A 68 13.86 18.16 1.79
N GLN A 69 13.35 18.03 0.56
CA GLN A 69 14.11 17.70 -0.66
C GLN A 69 13.64 18.51 -1.87
N SER A 70 13.16 19.73 -1.64
CA SER A 70 12.56 20.58 -2.68
C SER A 70 13.50 20.85 -3.88
N LYS A 71 14.81 20.95 -3.66
CA LYS A 71 15.79 21.11 -4.74
C LYS A 71 15.91 19.85 -5.59
N LYS A 72 16.06 18.68 -4.97
CA LYS A 72 16.24 17.38 -5.64
C LYS A 72 15.00 16.96 -6.44
N TYR A 73 13.82 17.19 -5.87
CA TYR A 73 12.54 16.78 -6.44
C TYR A 73 11.70 17.94 -6.97
N LYS A 74 12.34 19.07 -7.29
CA LYS A 74 11.65 20.17 -7.98
C LYS A 74 11.21 19.69 -9.35
N ILE A 75 9.90 19.69 -9.60
CA ILE A 75 9.36 19.37 -10.92
C ILE A 75 9.72 20.51 -11.88
N GLN A 76 10.34 20.15 -12.97
CA GLN A 76 10.70 21.04 -14.09
C GLN A 76 10.25 20.41 -15.39
N PRO A 77 9.94 21.19 -16.41
CA PRO A 77 9.68 20.67 -17.75
C PRO A 77 10.79 19.71 -18.20
N ALA A 78 10.42 18.62 -18.83
CA ALA A 78 11.38 17.71 -19.42
C ALA A 78 12.14 18.38 -20.59
N PRO A 79 13.42 18.08 -20.79
CA PRO A 79 14.17 18.65 -21.92
C PRO A 79 13.57 18.28 -23.29
N LYS A 80 12.89 17.14 -23.35
CA LYS A 80 12.17 16.66 -24.52
C LYS A 80 10.84 16.04 -24.08
N THR A 81 9.75 16.48 -24.67
CA THR A 81 8.44 15.85 -24.50
C THR A 81 8.44 14.46 -25.10
N LYS A 82 7.98 13.48 -24.34
CA LYS A 82 7.84 12.07 -24.75
C LYS A 82 6.39 11.62 -24.62
N SER A 83 6.02 10.57 -25.34
CA SER A 83 4.84 9.78 -25.06
C SER A 83 5.18 8.73 -24.00
N VAL A 84 4.40 8.69 -22.90
CA VAL A 84 4.62 7.79 -21.77
C VAL A 84 3.39 6.93 -21.55
N ALA A 85 3.54 5.62 -21.63
CA ALA A 85 2.50 4.66 -21.26
C ALA A 85 2.75 4.18 -19.83
N VAL A 86 1.77 4.35 -18.95
CA VAL A 86 1.80 3.81 -17.58
C VAL A 86 0.82 2.66 -17.48
N VAL A 87 1.28 1.47 -17.13
CA VAL A 87 0.46 0.26 -17.04
C VAL A 87 0.23 -0.11 -15.59
N GLY A 88 -1.01 0.06 -15.14
CA GLY A 88 -1.47 -0.16 -13.77
C GLY A 88 -1.84 1.15 -13.05
N GLY A 89 -3.11 1.27 -12.69
CA GLY A 89 -3.71 2.43 -12.01
C GLY A 89 -3.64 2.38 -10.49
N GLY A 90 -2.70 1.63 -9.90
CA GLY A 90 -2.39 1.69 -8.48
C GLY A 90 -1.65 2.98 -8.10
N VAL A 91 -1.35 3.17 -6.81
CA VAL A 91 -0.72 4.40 -6.30
C VAL A 91 0.59 4.73 -7.01
N ALA A 92 1.45 3.75 -7.27
CA ALA A 92 2.70 3.97 -7.99
C ALA A 92 2.46 4.48 -9.43
N GLY A 93 1.51 3.89 -10.14
CA GLY A 93 1.17 4.30 -11.51
C GLY A 93 0.52 5.67 -11.56
N MET A 94 -0.41 5.96 -10.66
CA MET A 94 -1.05 7.28 -10.57
C MET A 94 -0.01 8.38 -10.29
N GLU A 95 0.87 8.16 -9.31
CA GLU A 95 1.92 9.13 -8.99
C GLU A 95 2.88 9.34 -10.16
N ALA A 96 3.34 8.26 -10.83
CA ALA A 96 4.19 8.35 -12.01
C ALA A 96 3.51 9.14 -13.14
N ALA A 97 2.24 8.86 -13.41
CA ALA A 97 1.46 9.55 -14.43
C ALA A 97 1.35 11.05 -14.15
N ILE A 98 1.05 11.44 -12.91
CA ILE A 98 0.97 12.85 -12.48
C ILE A 98 2.32 13.54 -12.66
N VAL A 99 3.41 12.94 -12.19
CA VAL A 99 4.75 13.55 -12.28
C VAL A 99 5.18 13.70 -13.75
N CYS A 100 4.96 12.69 -14.58
CA CYS A 100 5.23 12.77 -16.02
C CYS A 100 4.40 13.87 -16.71
N ALA A 101 3.11 13.96 -16.40
CA ALA A 101 2.24 15.00 -16.95
C ALA A 101 2.70 16.41 -16.53
N ARG A 102 3.05 16.60 -15.26
CA ARG A 102 3.59 17.87 -14.73
C ARG A 102 4.92 18.27 -15.37
N ARG A 103 5.69 17.31 -15.88
CA ARG A 103 6.92 17.56 -16.65
C ARG A 103 6.69 17.84 -18.13
N GLY A 104 5.43 17.76 -18.60
CA GLY A 104 5.05 18.07 -19.99
C GLY A 104 5.01 16.87 -20.94
N HIS A 105 5.15 15.65 -20.45
CA HIS A 105 5.01 14.44 -21.26
C HIS A 105 3.54 14.19 -21.65
N GLN A 106 3.30 13.50 -22.78
CA GLN A 106 1.99 13.01 -23.17
C GLN A 106 1.76 11.64 -22.53
N VAL A 107 0.87 11.55 -21.55
CA VAL A 107 0.73 10.36 -20.69
C VAL A 107 -0.56 9.61 -20.99
N THR A 108 -0.48 8.29 -21.08
CA THR A 108 -1.67 7.42 -21.05
C THR A 108 -1.52 6.41 -19.92
N LEU A 109 -2.42 6.46 -18.94
CA LEU A 109 -2.52 5.52 -17.84
C LEU A 109 -3.54 4.44 -18.18
N TYR A 110 -3.11 3.19 -18.21
CA TYR A 110 -3.96 2.01 -18.47
C TYR A 110 -4.26 1.28 -17.18
N GLU A 111 -5.53 1.03 -16.90
CA GLU A 111 -5.99 0.23 -15.77
C GLU A 111 -6.99 -0.84 -16.25
N LYS A 112 -6.73 -2.08 -15.87
CA LYS A 112 -7.55 -3.24 -16.29
C LYS A 112 -8.94 -3.28 -15.65
N THR A 113 -9.10 -2.64 -14.48
CA THR A 113 -10.36 -2.60 -13.74
C THR A 113 -11.13 -1.31 -14.04
N SER A 114 -12.36 -1.24 -13.53
CA SER A 114 -13.23 -0.05 -13.66
C SER A 114 -12.86 1.10 -12.71
N SER A 115 -11.85 0.93 -11.83
CA SER A 115 -11.49 1.92 -10.82
C SER A 115 -9.98 2.01 -10.59
N LEU A 116 -9.51 3.20 -10.24
CA LEU A 116 -8.13 3.46 -9.85
C LEU A 116 -7.88 3.10 -8.38
N GLY A 117 -6.60 2.94 -8.00
CA GLY A 117 -6.17 2.69 -6.63
C GLY A 117 -5.53 1.32 -6.43
N GLY A 118 -5.83 0.33 -7.29
CA GLY A 118 -5.27 -1.02 -7.19
C GLY A 118 -5.51 -1.63 -5.81
N VAL A 119 -4.52 -2.34 -5.27
CA VAL A 119 -4.61 -2.98 -3.94
C VAL A 119 -4.73 -1.97 -2.77
N PHE A 120 -4.40 -0.71 -3.00
CA PHE A 120 -4.56 0.33 -1.97
C PHE A 120 -6.04 0.60 -1.64
N GLN A 121 -6.98 0.31 -2.54
CA GLN A 121 -8.42 0.32 -2.22
C GLN A 121 -8.73 -0.65 -1.08
N ALA A 122 -8.18 -1.86 -1.13
CA ALA A 122 -8.33 -2.84 -0.06
C ALA A 122 -7.66 -2.36 1.25
N ALA A 123 -6.46 -1.78 1.16
CA ALA A 123 -5.76 -1.24 2.33
C ALA A 123 -6.53 -0.07 2.99
N ALA A 124 -7.28 0.70 2.21
CA ALA A 124 -8.11 1.81 2.68
C ALA A 124 -9.52 1.39 3.16
N ALA A 125 -9.91 0.13 2.98
CA ALA A 125 -11.27 -0.33 3.26
C ALA A 125 -11.67 -0.30 4.74
N PRO A 126 -10.80 -0.65 5.72
CA PRO A 126 -11.17 -0.65 7.14
C PRO A 126 -11.78 0.68 7.60
N SER A 127 -12.65 0.61 8.61
CA SER A 127 -13.44 1.75 9.08
C SER A 127 -12.60 2.92 9.60
N PHE A 128 -11.40 2.62 10.13
CA PHE A 128 -10.46 3.60 10.70
C PHE A 128 -9.45 4.17 9.67
N LYS A 129 -9.64 3.91 8.37
CA LYS A 129 -8.74 4.30 7.26
C LYS A 129 -9.30 5.44 6.41
N GLU A 130 -10.04 6.40 6.99
CA GLU A 130 -10.65 7.52 6.25
C GLU A 130 -9.60 8.33 5.48
N LYS A 131 -8.42 8.53 6.06
CA LYS A 131 -7.36 9.31 5.41
C LYS A 131 -6.75 8.62 4.19
N ASP A 132 -6.75 7.30 4.16
CA ASP A 132 -6.35 6.53 2.98
C ASP A 132 -7.41 6.66 1.86
N LYS A 133 -8.70 6.70 2.22
CA LYS A 133 -9.80 6.97 1.27
C LYS A 133 -9.72 8.38 0.71
N GLU A 134 -9.44 9.37 1.56
CA GLU A 134 -9.21 10.76 1.12
C GLU A 134 -8.04 10.87 0.13
N LEU A 135 -6.95 10.14 0.35
CA LEU A 135 -5.82 10.10 -0.57
C LEU A 135 -6.20 9.49 -1.93
N LEU A 136 -6.99 8.42 -1.96
CA LEU A 136 -7.50 7.85 -3.22
C LEU A 136 -8.38 8.85 -3.98
N ALA A 137 -9.26 9.53 -3.27
CA ALA A 137 -10.10 10.57 -3.85
C ALA A 137 -9.28 11.75 -4.40
N TRP A 138 -8.23 12.14 -3.67
CA TRP A 138 -7.30 13.17 -4.11
C TRP A 138 -6.59 12.76 -5.41
N TYR A 139 -6.07 11.52 -5.52
CA TYR A 139 -5.45 11.03 -6.76
C TYR A 139 -6.40 11.09 -7.95
N SER A 140 -7.65 10.70 -7.76
CA SER A 140 -8.65 10.73 -8.84
C SER A 140 -8.91 12.15 -9.35
N ARG A 141 -9.01 13.13 -8.45
CA ARG A 141 -9.14 14.55 -8.80
C ARG A 141 -7.89 15.10 -9.47
N GLU A 142 -6.71 14.77 -8.91
CA GLU A 142 -5.44 15.28 -9.41
C GLU A 142 -5.17 14.82 -10.84
N LEU A 143 -5.42 13.54 -11.16
CA LEU A 143 -5.25 13.00 -12.51
C LEU A 143 -6.11 13.72 -13.57
N SER A 144 -7.31 14.18 -13.19
CA SER A 144 -8.23 14.85 -14.13
C SER A 144 -7.82 16.28 -14.50
N LYS A 145 -6.88 16.90 -13.78
CA LYS A 145 -6.44 18.28 -14.02
C LYS A 145 -5.57 18.43 -15.26
N TYR A 146 -4.89 17.37 -15.70
CA TYR A 146 -3.87 17.46 -16.74
C TYR A 146 -4.44 17.09 -18.11
N LYS A 147 -4.48 18.07 -19.04
CA LYS A 147 -4.95 17.87 -20.43
C LYS A 147 -4.06 16.89 -21.23
N ASN A 148 -2.79 16.76 -20.85
CA ASN A 148 -1.80 15.86 -21.44
C ASN A 148 -1.76 14.48 -20.76
N LEU A 149 -2.75 14.14 -19.91
CA LEU A 149 -2.87 12.84 -19.27
C LEU A 149 -4.25 12.25 -19.61
N LYS A 150 -4.23 11.02 -20.14
CA LYS A 150 -5.45 10.24 -20.43
C LYS A 150 -5.48 8.99 -19.54
N VAL A 151 -6.62 8.72 -18.91
CA VAL A 151 -6.87 7.50 -18.14
C VAL A 151 -7.75 6.57 -18.95
N LYS A 152 -7.33 5.32 -19.13
CA LYS A 152 -8.09 4.26 -19.80
C LYS A 152 -8.38 3.15 -18.79
N LEU A 153 -9.57 3.18 -18.23
CA LEU A 153 -10.12 2.12 -17.39
C LEU A 153 -10.61 0.93 -18.25
N ASN A 154 -10.84 -0.21 -17.59
CA ASN A 154 -11.27 -1.46 -18.24
C ASN A 154 -10.36 -1.86 -19.42
N THR A 155 -9.09 -1.50 -19.36
CA THR A 155 -8.12 -1.70 -20.44
C THR A 155 -6.91 -2.47 -19.92
N ALA A 156 -6.94 -3.79 -20.10
CA ALA A 156 -5.81 -4.65 -19.78
C ALA A 156 -4.73 -4.51 -20.86
N VAL A 157 -3.49 -4.34 -20.44
CA VAL A 157 -2.31 -4.43 -21.31
C VAL A 157 -1.63 -5.76 -21.02
N GLU A 158 -1.70 -6.68 -21.96
CA GLU A 158 -1.08 -8.00 -21.86
C GLU A 158 0.26 -8.06 -22.59
N ASN A 159 0.39 -7.31 -23.69
CA ASN A 159 1.61 -7.20 -24.47
C ASN A 159 2.02 -5.73 -24.61
N LEU A 160 3.26 -5.42 -24.19
CA LEU A 160 3.81 -4.07 -24.25
C LEU A 160 4.10 -3.60 -25.67
N ASP A 161 4.33 -4.51 -26.63
CA ASP A 161 4.60 -4.16 -28.04
C ASP A 161 3.40 -3.50 -28.71
N THR A 162 2.21 -3.63 -28.14
CA THR A 162 1.00 -2.93 -28.61
C THR A 162 0.97 -1.45 -28.24
N LEU A 163 1.82 -1.03 -27.30
CA LEU A 163 1.91 0.34 -26.81
C LEU A 163 2.83 1.17 -27.73
N LYS A 164 2.23 2.17 -28.36
CA LYS A 164 2.99 3.17 -29.15
C LYS A 164 3.43 4.30 -28.23
N ALA A 165 4.51 4.08 -27.47
CA ALA A 165 5.03 5.05 -26.50
C ALA A 165 6.55 5.06 -26.52
N ASP A 166 7.15 6.24 -26.30
CA ASP A 166 8.61 6.39 -26.18
C ASP A 166 9.15 5.73 -24.91
N GLU A 167 8.34 5.76 -23.84
CA GLU A 167 8.67 5.17 -22.53
C GLU A 167 7.48 4.40 -21.97
N VAL A 168 7.73 3.28 -21.32
CA VAL A 168 6.71 2.47 -20.65
C VAL A 168 7.05 2.30 -19.18
N ILE A 169 6.08 2.61 -18.31
CA ILE A 169 6.19 2.41 -16.86
C ILE A 169 5.27 1.27 -16.44
N ILE A 170 5.84 0.17 -15.98
CA ILE A 170 5.09 -0.98 -15.46
C ILE A 170 4.85 -0.78 -13.97
N ALA A 171 3.59 -0.59 -13.58
CA ALA A 171 3.12 -0.41 -12.22
C ALA A 171 2.00 -1.41 -11.87
N THR A 172 2.09 -2.63 -12.39
CA THR A 172 1.06 -3.67 -12.30
C THR A 172 0.90 -4.30 -10.91
N GLY A 173 1.74 -3.86 -9.96
CA GLY A 173 1.61 -4.24 -8.55
C GLY A 173 2.05 -5.66 -8.25
N ALA A 174 1.40 -6.27 -7.28
CA ALA A 174 1.71 -7.58 -6.76
C ALA A 174 0.49 -8.49 -6.72
N ARG A 175 0.71 -9.79 -6.56
CA ARG A 175 -0.33 -10.80 -6.35
C ARG A 175 -0.21 -11.36 -4.93
N ALA A 176 -1.33 -11.65 -4.30
CA ALA A 176 -1.37 -12.32 -3.01
C ALA A 176 -0.69 -13.70 -3.10
N ASN A 177 0.04 -14.04 -2.05
CA ASN A 177 0.62 -15.36 -1.91
C ASN A 177 -0.47 -16.39 -1.58
N THR A 178 -0.20 -17.63 -1.94
CA THR A 178 -1.02 -18.81 -1.56
C THR A 178 -0.23 -19.71 -0.65
N ILE A 179 -0.90 -20.39 0.27
CA ILE A 179 -0.28 -21.40 1.14
C ILE A 179 -0.61 -22.78 0.55
N PRO A 180 0.39 -23.67 0.37
CA PRO A 180 0.16 -25.00 -0.16
C PRO A 180 -0.27 -25.98 0.95
N VAL A 181 -1.42 -25.72 1.56
CA VAL A 181 -2.00 -26.59 2.61
C VAL A 181 -3.31 -27.23 2.11
N PRO A 182 -3.69 -28.41 2.63
CA PRO A 182 -5.00 -28.99 2.38
C PRO A 182 -6.13 -28.06 2.80
N GLY A 183 -7.18 -27.93 1.99
CA GLY A 183 -8.32 -27.06 2.27
C GLY A 183 -8.08 -25.56 2.00
N LYS A 184 -6.98 -25.18 1.35
CA LYS A 184 -6.65 -23.79 1.03
C LYS A 184 -7.74 -23.02 0.27
N GLU A 185 -8.56 -23.75 -0.50
CA GLU A 185 -9.69 -23.21 -1.26
C GLU A 185 -10.84 -22.72 -0.37
N LEU A 186 -10.89 -23.16 0.89
CA LEU A 186 -11.82 -22.69 1.91
C LEU A 186 -11.36 -21.35 2.53
N GLY A 187 -10.09 -20.99 2.35
CA GLY A 187 -9.53 -19.75 2.83
C GLY A 187 -9.94 -18.55 1.96
N ILE A 188 -10.16 -17.41 2.59
CA ILE A 188 -10.50 -16.15 1.96
C ILE A 188 -9.23 -15.29 1.87
N GLN A 189 -8.87 -14.82 0.68
CA GLN A 189 -7.76 -13.87 0.55
C GLN A 189 -8.10 -12.56 1.25
N ALA A 190 -7.14 -11.98 1.97
CA ALA A 190 -7.32 -10.71 2.68
C ALA A 190 -7.89 -9.61 1.77
N VAL A 191 -7.41 -9.52 0.52
CA VAL A 191 -7.90 -8.55 -0.45
C VAL A 191 -9.37 -8.77 -0.82
N ASP A 192 -9.85 -10.01 -0.91
CA ASP A 192 -11.25 -10.28 -1.24
C ASP A 192 -12.19 -9.96 -0.09
N TYR A 193 -11.76 -10.20 1.15
CA TYR A 193 -12.48 -9.76 2.36
C TYR A 193 -12.55 -8.22 2.41
N LEU A 194 -11.40 -7.53 2.32
CA LEU A 194 -11.33 -6.08 2.41
C LEU A 194 -12.11 -5.37 1.31
N MET A 195 -12.15 -5.94 0.10
CA MET A 195 -12.95 -5.41 -1.01
C MET A 195 -14.46 -5.76 -0.94
N GLY A 196 -14.89 -6.45 0.12
CA GLY A 196 -16.29 -6.85 0.29
C GLY A 196 -16.77 -7.94 -0.67
N ARG A 197 -15.85 -8.64 -1.36
CA ARG A 197 -16.19 -9.74 -2.31
C ARG A 197 -16.58 -11.01 -1.57
N LYS A 198 -16.09 -11.18 -0.34
CA LYS A 198 -16.36 -12.32 0.55
C LYS A 198 -16.69 -11.79 1.94
N SER A 199 -17.77 -12.31 2.51
CA SER A 199 -18.15 -12.09 3.90
C SER A 199 -17.54 -13.13 4.82
N VAL A 200 -17.49 -12.84 6.12
CA VAL A 200 -16.98 -13.75 7.15
C VAL A 200 -17.98 -13.91 8.29
N GLY A 201 -17.93 -15.07 8.96
CA GLY A 201 -18.73 -15.35 10.15
C GLY A 201 -18.29 -14.61 11.40
N GLU A 202 -18.62 -15.15 12.56
CA GLU A 202 -18.31 -14.55 13.88
C GLU A 202 -16.88 -14.89 14.33
N ASN A 203 -16.51 -16.18 14.28
CA ASN A 203 -15.19 -16.67 14.70
C ASN A 203 -14.28 -16.71 13.48
N VAL A 204 -13.29 -15.81 13.43
CA VAL A 204 -12.45 -15.62 12.24
C VAL A 204 -11.00 -15.87 12.58
N VAL A 205 -10.38 -16.85 11.94
CA VAL A 205 -8.93 -17.06 12.04
C VAL A 205 -8.24 -16.24 10.94
N VAL A 206 -7.36 -15.33 11.36
CA VAL A 206 -6.52 -14.53 10.47
C VAL A 206 -5.12 -15.15 10.44
N VAL A 207 -4.76 -15.71 9.30
CA VAL A 207 -3.45 -16.35 9.08
C VAL A 207 -2.49 -15.31 8.50
N GLY A 208 -1.47 -14.97 9.29
CA GLY A 208 -0.48 -13.93 9.00
C GLY A 208 -0.69 -12.69 9.86
N GLY A 209 0.20 -12.51 10.84
CA GLY A 209 0.23 -11.38 11.79
C GLY A 209 1.07 -10.20 11.30
N GLY A 210 1.23 -10.02 10.00
CA GLY A 210 1.76 -8.79 9.42
C GLY A 210 0.81 -7.60 9.62
N LEU A 211 1.20 -6.39 9.17
CA LEU A 211 0.39 -5.19 9.39
C LEU A 211 -1.05 -5.36 8.87
N THR A 212 -1.23 -5.87 7.65
CA THR A 212 -2.57 -6.08 7.06
C THR A 212 -3.41 -7.06 7.87
N GLY A 213 -2.83 -8.19 8.30
CA GLY A 213 -3.56 -9.16 9.10
C GLY A 213 -3.96 -8.62 10.47
N CYS A 214 -3.07 -7.85 11.12
CA CYS A 214 -3.38 -7.18 12.37
C CYS A 214 -4.46 -6.09 12.20
N GLU A 215 -4.41 -5.29 11.14
CA GLU A 215 -5.44 -4.30 10.84
C GLU A 215 -6.81 -4.96 10.56
N ILE A 216 -6.82 -6.10 9.85
CA ILE A 216 -8.05 -6.89 9.65
C ILE A 216 -8.59 -7.42 10.98
N ALA A 217 -7.73 -8.00 11.83
CA ALA A 217 -8.16 -8.50 13.14
C ALA A 217 -8.69 -7.37 14.03
N TYR A 218 -8.05 -6.20 13.99
CA TYR A 218 -8.52 -5.01 14.68
C TYR A 218 -9.91 -4.57 14.19
N ASP A 219 -10.11 -4.47 12.87
CA ASP A 219 -11.40 -4.09 12.27
C ASP A 219 -12.50 -5.12 12.57
N LEU A 220 -12.19 -6.42 12.53
CA LEU A 220 -13.10 -7.49 12.92
C LEU A 220 -13.54 -7.37 14.39
N TYR A 221 -12.61 -7.05 15.30
CA TYR A 221 -12.92 -6.80 16.71
C TYR A 221 -13.85 -5.60 16.87
N LEU A 222 -13.60 -4.50 16.16
CA LEU A 222 -14.48 -3.33 16.17
C LEU A 222 -15.90 -3.66 15.66
N GLN A 223 -16.01 -4.61 14.74
CA GLN A 223 -17.29 -5.16 14.24
C GLN A 223 -17.92 -6.19 15.20
N ARG A 224 -17.37 -6.36 16.42
CA ARG A 224 -17.80 -7.34 17.43
C ARG A 224 -17.69 -8.79 17.00
N LYS A 225 -16.80 -9.09 16.08
CA LYS A 225 -16.40 -10.46 15.73
C LYS A 225 -15.28 -10.94 16.65
N LYS A 226 -14.97 -12.22 16.58
CA LYS A 226 -13.97 -12.89 17.42
C LYS A 226 -12.77 -13.31 16.57
N PRO A 227 -11.81 -12.40 16.29
CA PRO A 227 -10.61 -12.75 15.55
C PRO A 227 -9.63 -13.55 16.40
N THR A 228 -8.93 -14.50 15.78
CA THR A 228 -7.74 -15.17 16.30
C THR A 228 -6.62 -14.99 15.27
N ILE A 229 -5.44 -14.53 15.69
CA ILE A 229 -4.31 -14.31 14.80
C ILE A 229 -3.32 -15.48 14.92
N VAL A 230 -2.96 -16.07 13.78
CA VAL A 230 -1.94 -17.11 13.66
C VAL A 230 -0.74 -16.54 12.92
N GLU A 231 0.45 -16.53 13.55
CA GLU A 231 1.65 -15.93 13.00
C GLU A 231 2.86 -16.87 13.12
N MET A 232 3.58 -17.07 12.02
CA MET A 232 4.76 -17.94 11.98
C MET A 232 5.99 -17.32 12.67
N GLN A 233 6.08 -15.99 12.71
CA GLN A 233 7.14 -15.27 13.38
C GLN A 233 6.91 -15.28 14.90
N ASN A 234 7.95 -14.89 15.64
CA ASN A 234 7.91 -14.83 17.10
C ASN A 234 7.10 -13.64 17.65
N ASP A 235 6.72 -12.69 16.79
CA ASP A 235 5.90 -11.52 17.16
C ASP A 235 5.08 -11.04 15.98
N LEU A 236 4.10 -10.20 16.25
CA LEU A 236 3.30 -9.52 15.23
C LEU A 236 4.11 -8.41 14.54
N ILE A 237 3.78 -8.14 13.29
CA ILE A 237 4.26 -6.98 12.53
C ILE A 237 5.80 -6.91 12.52
N CYS A 238 6.47 -8.03 12.28
CA CYS A 238 7.94 -8.12 12.18
C CYS A 238 8.51 -7.52 10.89
N GLY A 239 7.67 -7.07 9.95
CA GLY A 239 8.10 -6.51 8.67
C GLY A 239 8.87 -5.19 8.82
N ALA A 240 9.89 -5.00 7.97
CA ALA A 240 10.64 -3.75 7.92
C ALA A 240 9.80 -2.59 7.35
N GLY A 241 10.11 -1.36 7.76
CA GLY A 241 9.50 -0.15 7.21
C GLY A 241 8.15 0.24 7.81
N ILE A 242 7.74 -0.39 8.89
CA ILE A 242 6.49 -0.07 9.61
C ILE A 242 6.82 0.83 10.80
N CYS A 243 6.02 1.87 10.99
CA CYS A 243 6.19 2.76 12.13
C CYS A 243 5.91 2.05 13.45
N LEU A 244 6.82 2.22 14.40
CA LEU A 244 6.69 1.61 15.73
C LEU A 244 5.42 2.08 16.46
N ALA A 245 5.00 3.34 16.29
CA ALA A 245 3.77 3.83 16.88
C ALA A 245 2.53 3.00 16.48
N ASN A 246 2.43 2.66 15.18
CA ASN A 246 1.31 1.86 14.68
C ASN A 246 1.41 0.40 15.15
N SER A 247 2.60 -0.20 15.09
CA SER A 247 2.80 -1.60 15.47
C SER A 247 2.66 -1.82 16.98
N SER A 248 3.13 -0.89 17.83
CA SER A 248 2.95 -0.95 19.28
C SER A 248 1.47 -0.85 19.65
N TYR A 249 0.77 0.11 19.05
CA TYR A 249 -0.66 0.28 19.32
C TYR A 249 -1.45 -1.02 19.08
N LEU A 250 -1.23 -1.68 17.95
CA LEU A 250 -1.94 -2.92 17.63
C LEU A 250 -1.58 -4.06 18.58
N ARG A 251 -0.29 -4.22 18.94
CA ARG A 251 0.12 -5.22 19.94
C ARG A 251 -0.52 -4.97 21.30
N ASP A 252 -0.48 -3.72 21.77
CA ASP A 252 -1.06 -3.34 23.06
C ASP A 252 -2.58 -3.52 23.04
N PHE A 253 -3.23 -3.19 21.92
CA PHE A 253 -4.67 -3.39 21.74
C PHE A 253 -5.06 -4.87 21.88
N PHE A 254 -4.36 -5.77 21.16
CA PHE A 254 -4.70 -7.21 21.22
C PHE A 254 -4.44 -7.79 22.61
N LYS A 255 -3.35 -7.39 23.26
CA LYS A 255 -3.07 -7.80 24.63
C LYS A 255 -4.12 -7.32 25.62
N THR A 256 -4.47 -6.04 25.57
CA THR A 256 -5.45 -5.41 26.48
C THR A 256 -6.85 -6.00 26.31
N ASN A 257 -7.24 -6.26 25.08
CA ASN A 257 -8.56 -6.80 24.75
C ASN A 257 -8.61 -8.33 24.68
N GLN A 258 -7.52 -9.00 25.07
CA GLN A 258 -7.40 -10.47 25.12
C GLN A 258 -7.75 -11.14 23.78
N VAL A 259 -7.42 -10.50 22.67
CA VAL A 259 -7.53 -11.11 21.33
C VAL A 259 -6.50 -12.22 21.22
N PRO A 260 -6.90 -13.48 20.91
CA PRO A 260 -5.96 -14.58 20.80
C PRO A 260 -4.92 -14.33 19.71
N VAL A 261 -3.64 -14.40 20.07
CA VAL A 261 -2.50 -14.32 19.17
C VAL A 261 -1.64 -15.55 19.38
N LEU A 262 -1.41 -16.31 18.32
CA LEU A 262 -0.59 -17.51 18.31
C LEU A 262 0.69 -17.26 17.51
N PRO A 263 1.75 -16.75 18.12
CA PRO A 263 3.06 -16.60 17.48
C PRO A 263 3.74 -17.95 17.31
N GLU A 264 4.81 -18.00 16.50
CA GLU A 264 5.57 -19.21 16.16
C GLU A 264 4.68 -20.41 15.75
N THR A 265 3.53 -20.08 15.11
CA THR A 265 2.48 -21.06 14.77
C THR A 265 2.16 -20.98 13.29
N GLY A 266 2.21 -22.11 12.61
CA GLY A 266 1.93 -22.25 11.17
C GLY A 266 0.61 -22.95 10.88
N LEU A 267 -0.08 -22.51 9.82
CA LEU A 267 -1.26 -23.20 9.31
C LEU A 267 -0.86 -24.54 8.69
N LYS A 268 -1.56 -25.63 9.06
CA LYS A 268 -1.38 -26.98 8.51
C LYS A 268 -2.51 -27.39 7.57
N LYS A 269 -3.75 -27.06 7.92
CA LYS A 269 -4.94 -27.47 7.18
C LYS A 269 -6.11 -26.54 7.47
N ILE A 270 -6.95 -26.32 6.48
CA ILE A 270 -8.27 -25.68 6.65
C ILE A 270 -9.34 -26.74 6.45
N GLU A 271 -10.27 -26.82 7.38
CA GLU A 271 -11.42 -27.70 7.34
C GLU A 271 -12.71 -26.89 7.41
N LYS A 272 -13.83 -27.50 7.08
CA LYS A 272 -15.13 -26.87 7.26
C LYS A 272 -15.41 -26.69 8.76
N GLY A 273 -15.41 -25.45 9.23
CA GLY A 273 -15.68 -25.09 10.63
C GLY A 273 -14.45 -25.10 11.54
N SER A 274 -13.24 -25.35 11.04
CA SER A 274 -12.03 -25.31 11.85
C SER A 274 -10.75 -25.12 11.01
N VAL A 275 -9.65 -24.82 11.70
CA VAL A 275 -8.28 -24.88 11.16
C VAL A 275 -7.40 -25.71 12.06
N VAL A 276 -6.47 -26.45 11.47
CA VAL A 276 -5.38 -27.13 12.18
C VAL A 276 -4.12 -26.28 12.03
N VAL A 277 -3.51 -25.93 13.13
CA VAL A 277 -2.27 -25.17 13.21
C VAL A 277 -1.22 -25.97 13.99
N ALA A 278 0.05 -25.72 13.74
CA ALA A 278 1.13 -26.31 14.52
C ALA A 278 2.07 -25.25 15.03
N SER A 279 2.38 -25.32 16.32
CA SER A 279 3.42 -24.53 16.95
C SER A 279 4.81 -25.01 16.53
N LYS A 280 5.83 -24.22 16.85
CA LYS A 280 7.23 -24.47 16.44
C LYS A 280 7.78 -25.82 16.93
N ASP A 281 7.30 -26.30 18.07
CA ASP A 281 7.67 -27.62 18.63
C ASP A 281 6.94 -28.79 17.94
N GLY A 282 6.06 -28.50 16.98
CA GLY A 282 5.30 -29.50 16.24
C GLY A 282 3.96 -29.88 16.85
N THR A 283 3.58 -29.30 17.99
CA THR A 283 2.27 -29.56 18.62
C THR A 283 1.16 -29.03 17.76
N GLU A 284 0.25 -29.89 17.34
CA GLU A 284 -0.93 -29.51 16.55
C GLU A 284 -2.10 -29.14 17.45
N THR A 285 -2.82 -28.11 17.04
CA THR A 285 -4.02 -27.62 17.70
C THR A 285 -5.10 -27.35 16.66
N THR A 286 -6.34 -27.77 16.96
CA THR A 286 -7.51 -27.45 16.14
C THR A 286 -8.24 -26.24 16.73
N ILE A 287 -8.45 -25.22 15.90
CA ILE A 287 -9.14 -23.98 16.28
C ILE A 287 -10.47 -23.92 15.55
N PRO A 288 -11.62 -23.84 16.25
CA PRO A 288 -12.91 -23.60 15.61
C PRO A 288 -12.93 -22.27 14.86
N ALA A 289 -13.44 -22.24 13.64
CA ALA A 289 -13.48 -21.06 12.80
C ALA A 289 -14.65 -21.11 11.82
N ASP A 290 -15.45 -20.06 11.78
CA ASP A 290 -16.49 -19.90 10.76
C ASP A 290 -15.88 -19.44 9.43
N SER A 291 -14.74 -18.75 9.50
CA SER A 291 -14.02 -18.23 8.34
C SER A 291 -12.53 -18.15 8.60
N VAL A 292 -11.75 -18.28 7.53
CA VAL A 292 -10.29 -18.16 7.57
C VAL A 292 -9.85 -17.12 6.56
N ILE A 293 -9.15 -16.09 7.03
CA ILE A 293 -8.58 -15.04 6.18
C ILE A 293 -7.08 -15.29 6.01
N LEU A 294 -6.62 -15.36 4.76
CA LEU A 294 -5.22 -15.55 4.40
C LEU A 294 -4.57 -14.19 4.12
N SER A 295 -3.71 -13.74 5.04
CA SER A 295 -2.96 -12.47 4.97
C SER A 295 -1.45 -12.73 4.96
N VAL A 296 -1.00 -13.60 4.06
CA VAL A 296 0.36 -14.16 4.02
C VAL A 296 1.28 -13.43 3.03
N GLY A 297 1.02 -12.16 2.81
CA GLY A 297 1.85 -11.27 2.00
C GLY A 297 1.60 -11.40 0.50
N TYR A 298 2.49 -10.76 -0.25
CA TYR A 298 2.39 -10.58 -1.69
C TYR A 298 3.71 -10.93 -2.37
N ARG A 299 3.65 -11.20 -3.69
CA ARG A 299 4.81 -11.34 -4.57
C ARG A 299 4.68 -10.40 -5.77
N PRO A 300 5.76 -9.84 -6.28
CA PRO A 300 5.74 -8.99 -7.47
C PRO A 300 5.06 -9.67 -8.66
N ALA A 301 4.34 -8.89 -9.46
CA ALA A 301 3.66 -9.37 -10.67
C ALA A 301 3.89 -8.39 -11.84
N PRO A 302 5.15 -8.18 -12.27
CA PRO A 302 5.43 -7.34 -13.44
C PRO A 302 5.01 -8.04 -14.73
N LEU A 303 4.70 -7.25 -15.75
CA LEU A 303 4.68 -7.75 -17.12
C LEU A 303 6.11 -8.03 -17.57
N ALA A 304 6.27 -9.05 -18.40
CA ALA A 304 7.57 -9.40 -18.97
C ALA A 304 8.02 -8.31 -19.95
N ALA A 305 9.17 -7.70 -19.70
CA ALA A 305 9.79 -6.78 -20.61
C ALA A 305 11.28 -6.60 -20.28
N LYS A 306 12.09 -6.49 -21.34
CA LYS A 306 13.51 -6.16 -21.22
C LYS A 306 13.84 -5.13 -22.31
N SER A 307 13.76 -3.87 -21.97
CA SER A 307 14.15 -2.76 -22.85
C SER A 307 14.62 -1.59 -22.00
N ALA A 308 15.52 -0.78 -22.52
CA ALA A 308 16.01 0.43 -21.87
C ALA A 308 14.88 1.47 -21.65
N HIS A 309 13.79 1.38 -22.42
CA HIS A 309 12.64 2.28 -22.36
C HIS A 309 11.50 1.73 -21.49
N VAL A 310 11.72 0.63 -20.76
CA VAL A 310 10.73 0.01 -19.88
C VAL A 310 11.21 0.07 -18.43
N HIS A 311 10.38 0.67 -17.57
CA HIS A 311 10.68 0.93 -16.17
C HIS A 311 9.67 0.21 -15.28
N VAL A 312 10.14 -0.64 -14.37
CA VAL A 312 9.27 -1.33 -13.40
C VAL A 312 9.31 -0.60 -12.07
N ILE A 313 8.14 -0.24 -11.55
CA ILE A 313 7.99 0.54 -10.31
C ILE A 313 7.00 -0.10 -9.33
N GLY A 314 7.01 0.41 -8.10
CA GLY A 314 6.11 -0.03 -7.02
C GLY A 314 6.27 -1.52 -6.72
N ASP A 315 5.20 -2.15 -6.30
CA ASP A 315 5.19 -3.57 -5.90
C ASP A 315 5.43 -4.53 -7.08
N ALA A 316 5.31 -4.07 -8.31
CA ALA A 316 5.70 -4.84 -9.49
C ALA A 316 7.22 -5.07 -9.54
N ALA A 317 8.02 -4.14 -9.03
CA ALA A 317 9.46 -4.30 -8.91
C ALA A 317 9.86 -5.01 -7.60
N LYS A 318 9.29 -4.58 -6.49
CA LYS A 318 9.52 -5.13 -5.15
C LYS A 318 8.38 -4.72 -4.24
N VAL A 319 7.76 -5.69 -3.61
CA VAL A 319 6.71 -5.43 -2.61
C VAL A 319 7.25 -4.58 -1.47
N GLY A 320 6.52 -3.53 -1.13
CA GLY A 320 6.93 -2.57 -0.12
C GLY A 320 5.75 -1.87 0.56
N ASN A 321 5.86 -0.57 0.71
CA ASN A 321 4.82 0.28 1.31
C ASN A 321 4.58 1.51 0.41
N LEU A 322 3.62 2.38 0.79
CA LEU A 322 3.29 3.59 0.03
C LEU A 322 4.53 4.46 -0.25
N ARG A 323 5.42 4.61 0.74
CA ARG A 323 6.64 5.39 0.55
C ARG A 323 7.51 4.83 -0.55
N THR A 324 7.80 3.54 -0.55
CA THR A 324 8.63 2.91 -1.57
C THR A 324 8.00 2.98 -2.95
N ALA A 325 6.68 2.81 -3.03
CA ALA A 325 5.93 2.90 -4.28
C ALA A 325 5.95 4.32 -4.88
N ILE A 326 5.61 5.33 -4.07
CA ILE A 326 5.54 6.74 -4.50
C ILE A 326 6.93 7.29 -4.83
N TRP A 327 7.92 7.05 -3.97
CA TRP A 327 9.26 7.57 -4.20
C TRP A 327 9.94 6.94 -5.41
N LYS A 328 9.70 5.65 -5.67
CA LYS A 328 10.19 4.99 -6.88
C LYS A 328 9.54 5.58 -8.14
N ALA A 329 8.24 5.84 -8.10
CA ALA A 329 7.51 6.49 -9.17
C ALA A 329 8.13 7.86 -9.52
N TRP A 330 8.37 8.70 -8.51
CA TRP A 330 9.04 9.99 -8.69
C TRP A 330 10.45 9.84 -9.25
N ASN A 331 11.25 8.94 -8.70
CA ASN A 331 12.64 8.74 -9.15
C ASN A 331 12.73 8.31 -10.63
N VAL A 332 11.76 7.56 -11.13
CA VAL A 332 11.66 7.19 -12.54
C VAL A 332 11.15 8.37 -13.37
N ALA A 333 9.99 8.93 -13.01
CA ALA A 333 9.37 10.01 -13.77
C ALA A 333 10.24 11.26 -13.90
N MET A 334 11.05 11.58 -12.88
CA MET A 334 11.98 12.71 -12.90
C MET A 334 13.18 12.54 -13.86
N LYS A 335 13.41 11.33 -14.36
CA LYS A 335 14.52 11.03 -15.28
C LYS A 335 14.11 10.98 -16.75
N LEU A 336 12.81 10.86 -17.01
CA LEU A 336 12.27 10.83 -18.37
C LEU A 336 12.28 12.23 -19.00
#